data_3859028852e781007327c969bb19eacc
#
_entry.id   3859028852e781007327c969bb19eacc
#
_cell.length_a   1.000
_cell.length_b   1.000
_cell.length_c   1.000
_cell.angle_alpha   90.00
_cell.angle_beta   90.00
_cell.angle_gamma   90.00
#
_symmetry.space_group_name_H-M   'P 1'
#
loop_
_entity.id
_entity.type
_entity.pdbx_description
1 polymer ?
#
loop_
_entity_poly.entity_id
_entity_poly.type
_entity_poly.pdbx_seq_one_letter_code
_entity_poly.pdbx_strand_id
1 'polypeptide(L)'
;RNGNFYRADGTFIKNLKNDGPLKPSEAEKVFQGGNGPFRTLDLSAEQSAWTSAITFDSQGFPHIAYSLYLANDDQRYRLASWDGAQWHDREIAYAGSRLYDREASYTGLITLDPQNPQHVVISTDVDPSSGVPLGGKHQVFRATVDQQDDTGSIVWQRLSKDDNQHNIRPMVVRGDKHSVIMWLQGQYNTYTDYDLDAVGLSF
;
A
#
# COMPACT_ATOMS: atom_id res chain seq x y z
N ARG A 1 -8.05 17.80 14.47
CA ARG A 1 -9.17 18.50 15.09
C ARG A 1 -8.99 20.00 14.97
N ASN A 2 -10.04 20.76 14.75
CA ASN A 2 -10.04 22.24 14.64
C ASN A 2 -9.14 22.84 13.54
N GLY A 3 -8.77 22.06 12.51
CA GLY A 3 -7.90 22.49 11.42
C GLY A 3 -6.41 22.55 11.74
N ASN A 4 -5.98 21.98 12.87
CA ASN A 4 -4.57 21.87 13.21
C ASN A 4 -3.92 20.66 12.57
N PHE A 5 -2.70 20.86 12.06
CA PHE A 5 -1.80 19.83 11.58
C PHE A 5 -0.71 19.57 12.62
N TYR A 6 -0.39 18.30 12.82
CA TYR A 6 0.62 17.84 13.78
C TYR A 6 1.54 16.80 13.11
N ARG A 7 2.76 16.67 13.62
CA ARG A 7 3.64 15.52 13.37
C ARG A 7 3.15 14.29 14.11
N ALA A 8 3.71 13.13 13.82
CA ALA A 8 3.37 11.87 14.51
C ALA A 8 3.69 11.93 16.02
N ASP A 9 4.73 12.67 16.41
CA ASP A 9 5.12 12.93 17.81
C ASP A 9 4.22 13.96 18.54
N GLY A 10 3.16 14.47 17.87
CA GLY A 10 2.28 15.47 18.41
C GLY A 10 2.77 16.92 18.30
N THR A 11 3.93 17.16 17.71
CA THR A 11 4.44 18.52 17.47
C THR A 11 3.53 19.27 16.52
N PHE A 12 3.06 20.44 16.95
CA PHE A 12 2.22 21.31 16.11
C PHE A 12 2.98 21.86 14.91
N ILE A 13 2.37 21.80 13.73
CA ILE A 13 2.93 22.35 12.48
C ILE A 13 2.27 23.69 12.17
N LYS A 14 0.95 23.69 11.96
CA LYS A 14 0.19 24.88 11.59
C LYS A 14 -1.32 24.67 11.70
N ASN A 15 -2.07 25.75 11.58
CA ASN A 15 -3.54 25.73 11.55
C ASN A 15 -4.07 26.10 10.16
N LEU A 16 -4.95 25.28 9.58
CA LEU A 16 -5.53 25.50 8.24
C LEU A 16 -6.20 26.86 8.06
N LYS A 17 -6.92 27.36 9.09
CA LYS A 17 -7.69 28.61 9.01
C LYS A 17 -6.78 29.85 9.11
N ASN A 18 -5.74 29.78 9.95
CA ASN A 18 -4.87 30.91 10.23
C ASN A 18 -3.67 30.96 9.30
N ASP A 19 -3.12 29.79 8.94
CA ASP A 19 -1.82 29.66 8.26
C ASP A 19 -1.96 29.07 6.84
N GLY A 20 -3.20 28.70 6.44
CA GLY A 20 -3.48 28.08 5.15
C GLY A 20 -3.14 26.57 5.11
N PRO A 21 -3.25 25.94 3.92
CA PRO A 21 -3.03 24.51 3.74
C PRO A 21 -1.57 24.10 4.03
N LEU A 22 -1.40 22.85 4.46
CA LEU A 22 -0.08 22.24 4.63
C LEU A 22 0.62 22.14 3.27
N LYS A 23 1.86 22.62 3.20
CA LYS A 23 2.71 22.43 2.02
C LYS A 23 3.46 21.10 2.14
N PRO A 24 3.80 20.43 1.03
CA PRO A 24 4.58 19.19 1.06
C PRO A 24 5.91 19.30 1.83
N SER A 25 6.57 20.46 1.76
CA SER A 25 7.82 20.73 2.47
C SER A 25 7.67 20.89 4.00
N GLU A 26 6.44 21.12 4.49
CA GLU A 26 6.12 21.28 5.91
C GLU A 26 5.67 19.95 6.52
N ALA A 27 5.24 18.99 5.67
CA ALA A 27 4.81 17.67 6.09
C ALA A 27 5.98 16.86 6.68
N GLU A 28 5.64 15.95 7.57
CA GLU A 28 6.61 14.97 8.06
C GLU A 28 6.97 13.98 6.96
N LYS A 29 8.27 13.77 6.77
CA LYS A 29 8.77 12.84 5.76
C LYS A 29 8.94 11.47 6.38
N VAL A 30 8.17 10.50 5.92
CA VAL A 30 8.23 9.11 6.36
C VAL A 30 9.19 8.28 5.51
N PHE A 31 9.22 8.55 4.21
CA PHE A 31 10.13 7.92 3.25
C PHE A 31 10.84 8.98 2.40
N GLN A 32 12.14 8.81 2.21
CA GLN A 32 12.93 9.66 1.32
C GLN A 32 13.10 8.96 -0.02
N GLY A 33 12.30 9.36 -1.00
CA GLY A 33 12.46 8.92 -2.39
C GLY A 33 13.72 9.45 -3.06
N GLY A 34 13.99 8.97 -4.27
CA GLY A 34 15.09 9.47 -5.11
C GLY A 34 14.94 10.95 -5.49
N ASN A 35 16.02 11.57 -5.93
CA ASN A 35 16.12 13.02 -6.21
C ASN A 35 15.44 13.46 -7.51
N GLY A 36 14.60 12.63 -8.13
CA GLY A 36 13.87 13.01 -9.33
C GLY A 36 12.81 14.08 -9.04
N PRO A 37 12.79 15.22 -9.74
CA PRO A 37 11.65 16.09 -9.68
C PRO A 37 10.44 15.38 -10.31
N PHE A 38 9.31 15.41 -9.66
CA PHE A 38 7.98 15.06 -10.19
C PHE A 38 7.59 15.86 -11.46
N ARG A 39 8.55 16.28 -12.25
CA ARG A 39 8.39 17.35 -13.24
C ARG A 39 8.22 16.89 -14.66
N THR A 40 8.40 15.64 -14.93
CA THR A 40 8.17 15.10 -16.26
C THR A 40 7.19 13.96 -16.16
N LEU A 41 6.38 13.80 -17.18
CA LEU A 41 5.62 12.58 -17.46
C LEU A 41 6.52 11.34 -17.62
N ASP A 42 7.80 11.49 -17.39
CA ASP A 42 8.76 10.42 -17.20
C ASP A 42 8.57 9.87 -15.77
N LEU A 43 7.64 8.96 -15.68
CA LEU A 43 7.29 8.22 -14.45
C LEU A 43 8.37 7.21 -14.05
N SER A 44 9.51 7.23 -14.71
CA SER A 44 10.71 6.46 -14.40
C SER A 44 11.55 7.06 -13.26
N ALA A 45 11.00 7.97 -12.46
CA ALA A 45 11.69 8.47 -11.27
C ALA A 45 11.90 7.31 -10.31
N GLU A 46 13.10 6.73 -10.36
CA GLU A 46 13.57 5.69 -9.46
C GLU A 46 13.18 6.04 -8.01
N GLN A 47 12.62 5.05 -7.29
CA GLN A 47 12.22 5.17 -5.90
C GLN A 47 11.08 6.17 -5.62
N SER A 48 10.14 6.36 -6.53
CA SER A 48 8.91 7.07 -6.21
C SER A 48 7.96 6.18 -5.38
N ALA A 49 7.34 6.77 -4.35
CA ALA A 49 6.40 6.09 -3.49
C ALA A 49 4.96 6.49 -3.80
N TRP A 50 4.05 5.50 -3.77
CA TRP A 50 2.61 5.71 -3.91
C TRP A 50 1.88 5.18 -2.68
N THR A 51 1.30 6.09 -1.87
CA THR A 51 0.53 5.74 -0.67
C THR A 51 -0.77 5.06 -1.05
N SER A 52 -1.01 3.86 -0.49
CA SER A 52 -2.20 3.06 -0.77
C SER A 52 -3.17 3.02 0.42
N ALA A 53 -2.67 2.93 1.65
CA ALA A 53 -3.51 2.85 2.84
C ALA A 53 -2.85 3.56 4.04
N ILE A 54 -3.68 4.16 4.87
CA ILE A 54 -3.31 4.75 6.15
C ILE A 54 -4.32 4.28 7.19
N THR A 55 -3.84 3.78 8.32
CA THR A 55 -4.68 3.40 9.47
C THR A 55 -3.99 3.71 10.78
N PHE A 56 -4.66 3.47 11.91
CA PHE A 56 -4.12 3.66 13.24
C PHE A 56 -4.23 2.35 14.03
N ASP A 57 -3.25 2.09 14.89
CA ASP A 57 -3.35 1.00 15.84
C ASP A 57 -4.24 1.37 17.06
N SER A 58 -4.35 0.45 18.02
CA SER A 58 -5.13 0.65 19.23
C SER A 58 -4.60 1.74 20.18
N GLN A 59 -3.34 2.16 19.99
CA GLN A 59 -2.69 3.26 20.73
C GLN A 59 -2.87 4.59 20.01
N GLY A 60 -3.42 4.57 18.77
CA GLY A 60 -3.59 5.75 17.94
C GLY A 60 -2.34 6.10 17.12
N PHE A 61 -1.38 5.20 17.00
CA PHE A 61 -0.20 5.40 16.19
C PHE A 61 -0.47 5.10 14.71
N PRO A 62 0.00 5.97 13.79
CA PRO A 62 -0.25 5.80 12.37
C PRO A 62 0.61 4.72 11.73
N HIS A 63 -0.01 4.01 10.78
CA HIS A 63 0.61 3.02 9.91
C HIS A 63 0.27 3.35 8.46
N ILE A 64 1.28 3.35 7.60
CA ILE A 64 1.18 3.73 6.19
C ILE A 64 1.67 2.59 5.32
N ALA A 65 0.82 2.05 4.47
CA ALA A 65 1.19 1.09 3.45
C ALA A 65 1.30 1.78 2.09
N TYR A 66 2.35 1.49 1.35
CA TYR A 66 2.62 2.12 0.07
C TYR A 66 3.42 1.20 -0.87
N SER A 67 3.37 1.49 -2.17
CA SER A 67 4.24 0.86 -3.16
C SER A 67 5.43 1.76 -3.45
N LEU A 68 6.59 1.14 -3.64
CA LEU A 68 7.82 1.76 -4.09
C LEU A 68 8.11 1.29 -5.51
N TYR A 69 8.25 2.23 -6.43
CA TYR A 69 8.63 1.94 -7.81
C TYR A 69 10.16 1.84 -7.94
N LEU A 70 10.65 0.69 -8.37
CA LEU A 70 12.05 0.47 -8.73
C LEU A 70 12.20 0.35 -10.25
N ALA A 71 11.33 -0.45 -10.88
CA ALA A 71 11.25 -0.64 -12.32
C ALA A 71 9.79 -1.01 -12.71
N ASN A 72 9.50 -1.08 -14.01
CA ASN A 72 8.17 -1.43 -14.52
C ASN A 72 7.69 -2.83 -14.12
N ASP A 73 8.63 -3.73 -13.92
CA ASP A 73 8.43 -5.13 -13.52
C ASP A 73 8.93 -5.42 -12.10
N ASP A 74 9.43 -4.41 -11.41
CA ASP A 74 9.92 -4.53 -10.03
C ASP A 74 9.42 -3.37 -9.17
N GLN A 75 8.30 -3.59 -8.51
CA GLN A 75 7.78 -2.72 -7.47
C GLN A 75 7.78 -3.46 -6.14
N ARG A 76 7.77 -2.70 -5.04
CA ARG A 76 7.84 -3.25 -3.69
C ARG A 76 6.74 -2.68 -2.82
N TYR A 77 6.16 -3.52 -1.96
CA TYR A 77 5.28 -3.06 -0.90
C TYR A 77 6.08 -2.77 0.36
N ARG A 78 5.83 -1.61 0.92
CA ARG A 78 6.46 -1.14 2.15
C ARG A 78 5.42 -0.77 3.19
N LEU A 79 5.81 -0.91 4.44
CA LEU A 79 5.01 -0.56 5.61
C LEU A 79 5.83 0.35 6.51
N ALA A 80 5.34 1.56 6.72
CA ALA A 80 5.88 2.50 7.69
C ALA A 80 4.97 2.60 8.90
N SER A 81 5.53 2.50 10.08
CA SER A 81 4.81 2.44 11.35
C SER A 81 5.46 3.36 12.37
N TRP A 82 4.66 4.17 13.05
CA TRP A 82 5.10 5.00 14.17
C TRP A 82 4.99 4.21 15.47
N ASP A 83 6.07 4.17 16.27
CA ASP A 83 6.12 3.43 17.54
C ASP A 83 5.90 4.31 18.79
N GLY A 84 5.61 5.58 18.57
CA GLY A 84 5.50 6.60 19.62
C GLY A 84 6.76 7.47 19.76
N ALA A 85 7.88 7.09 19.15
CA ALA A 85 9.15 7.80 19.18
C ALA A 85 9.76 8.03 17.78
N GLN A 86 9.62 7.06 16.88
CA GLN A 86 10.20 7.12 15.54
C GLN A 86 9.38 6.32 14.53
N TRP A 87 9.59 6.60 13.24
CA TRP A 87 9.09 5.81 12.14
C TRP A 87 10.00 4.61 11.88
N HIS A 88 9.38 3.43 11.77
CA HIS A 88 9.99 2.21 11.25
C HIS A 88 9.43 1.96 9.86
N ASP A 89 10.27 1.98 8.85
CA ASP A 89 9.89 1.76 7.46
C ASP A 89 10.63 0.55 6.91
N ARG A 90 9.89 -0.46 6.43
CA ARG A 90 10.47 -1.68 5.88
C ARG A 90 9.77 -2.16 4.63
N GLU A 91 10.51 -2.86 3.79
CA GLU A 91 9.96 -3.65 2.70
C GLU A 91 9.32 -4.93 3.27
N ILE A 92 8.11 -5.24 2.79
CA ILE A 92 7.35 -6.40 3.28
C ILE A 92 7.04 -7.42 2.19
N ALA A 93 7.00 -7.02 0.91
CA ALA A 93 6.71 -7.92 -0.19
C ALA A 93 7.17 -7.36 -1.54
N TYR A 94 7.40 -8.27 -2.48
CA TYR A 94 7.43 -7.96 -3.90
C TYR A 94 6.02 -7.59 -4.38
N ALA A 95 5.88 -6.42 -5.01
CA ALA A 95 4.61 -5.94 -5.55
C ALA A 95 4.46 -6.27 -7.05
N GLY A 96 5.53 -6.77 -7.67
CA GLY A 96 5.54 -7.19 -9.06
C GLY A 96 5.50 -6.05 -10.07
N SER A 97 4.77 -6.28 -11.16
CA SER A 97 4.71 -5.38 -12.29
C SER A 97 3.66 -4.28 -12.12
N ARG A 98 3.80 -3.22 -12.93
CA ARG A 98 2.71 -2.28 -13.18
C ARG A 98 1.49 -2.98 -13.78
N LEU A 99 0.30 -2.43 -13.54
CA LEU A 99 -0.95 -3.03 -14.05
C LEU A 99 -1.07 -2.94 -15.57
N TYR A 100 -0.53 -1.91 -16.21
CA TYR A 100 -0.48 -1.77 -17.66
C TYR A 100 0.60 -0.79 -18.12
N ASP A 101 0.96 -0.86 -19.40
CA ASP A 101 2.17 -0.27 -19.97
C ASP A 101 2.35 1.26 -19.84
N ARG A 102 1.31 2.01 -19.55
CA ARG A 102 1.38 3.47 -19.44
C ARG A 102 1.27 3.99 -18.01
N GLU A 103 1.24 3.10 -17.03
CA GLU A 103 1.07 3.43 -15.62
C GLU A 103 2.25 2.95 -14.79
N ALA A 104 3.35 3.70 -14.84
CA ALA A 104 4.64 3.26 -14.33
C ALA A 104 4.64 2.86 -12.85
N SER A 105 3.99 3.60 -11.97
CA SER A 105 4.06 3.38 -10.51
C SER A 105 2.83 2.73 -9.90
N TYR A 106 1.91 2.21 -10.72
CA TYR A 106 0.65 1.64 -10.25
C TYR A 106 0.62 0.13 -10.39
N THR A 107 0.61 -0.57 -9.28
CA THR A 107 0.50 -2.03 -9.18
C THR A 107 -0.86 -2.45 -8.63
N GLY A 108 -1.04 -3.72 -8.25
CA GLY A 108 -2.31 -4.26 -7.74
C GLY A 108 -2.81 -3.66 -6.42
N LEU A 109 -1.98 -2.89 -5.75
CA LEU A 109 -2.18 -2.19 -4.49
C LEU A 109 -2.14 -3.07 -3.24
N ILE A 110 -1.99 -2.38 -2.11
CA ILE A 110 -1.91 -2.91 -0.76
C ILE A 110 -2.95 -2.22 0.13
N THR A 111 -3.49 -2.94 1.09
CA THR A 111 -4.36 -2.37 2.13
C THR A 111 -4.01 -2.93 3.50
N LEU A 112 -4.37 -2.19 4.52
CA LEU A 112 -4.26 -2.57 5.93
C LEU A 112 -5.65 -2.82 6.50
N ASP A 113 -5.74 -3.74 7.45
CA ASP A 113 -6.94 -3.91 8.24
C ASP A 113 -7.12 -2.69 9.17
N PRO A 114 -8.25 -1.97 9.08
CA PRO A 114 -8.46 -0.76 9.87
C PRO A 114 -8.56 -0.99 11.39
N GLN A 115 -8.72 -2.23 11.85
CA GLN A 115 -8.74 -2.58 13.27
C GLN A 115 -7.43 -3.23 13.75
N ASN A 116 -6.61 -3.73 12.83
CA ASN A 116 -5.31 -4.31 13.15
C ASN A 116 -4.33 -4.09 11.99
N PRO A 117 -3.51 -3.04 12.03
CA PRO A 117 -2.58 -2.69 10.94
C PRO A 117 -1.50 -3.74 10.67
N GLN A 118 -1.34 -4.75 11.55
CA GLN A 118 -0.48 -5.90 11.28
C GLN A 118 -1.08 -6.86 10.23
N HIS A 119 -2.40 -6.86 10.05
CA HIS A 119 -3.05 -7.64 9.01
C HIS A 119 -2.99 -6.88 7.69
N VAL A 120 -2.22 -7.40 6.76
CA VAL A 120 -1.92 -6.79 5.46
C VAL A 120 -2.51 -7.65 4.35
N VAL A 121 -3.12 -6.99 3.37
CA VAL A 121 -3.61 -7.64 2.15
C VAL A 121 -3.00 -6.94 0.94
N ILE A 122 -2.39 -7.71 0.04
CA ILE A 122 -1.72 -7.22 -1.15
C ILE A 122 -2.25 -7.88 -2.41
N SER A 123 -2.03 -7.23 -3.55
CA SER A 123 -2.23 -7.80 -4.87
C SER A 123 -0.93 -7.70 -5.68
N THR A 124 -0.43 -8.83 -6.18
CA THR A 124 0.83 -8.93 -6.91
C THR A 124 0.78 -10.03 -7.96
N ASP A 125 1.55 -9.89 -9.05
CA ASP A 125 1.71 -10.90 -10.10
C ASP A 125 2.96 -11.78 -9.92
N VAL A 126 3.62 -11.63 -8.78
CA VAL A 126 4.78 -12.43 -8.38
C VAL A 126 4.55 -13.07 -7.01
N ASP A 127 5.33 -14.07 -6.65
CA ASP A 127 5.38 -14.56 -5.27
C ASP A 127 5.84 -13.43 -4.32
N PRO A 128 5.08 -13.11 -3.28
CA PRO A 128 5.37 -11.95 -2.43
C PRO A 128 6.72 -12.00 -1.71
N SER A 129 7.23 -13.22 -1.44
CA SER A 129 8.48 -13.42 -0.68
C SER A 129 9.71 -13.51 -1.57
N SER A 130 9.56 -14.06 -2.78
CA SER A 130 10.71 -14.38 -3.65
C SER A 130 10.76 -13.55 -4.94
N GLY A 131 9.65 -12.90 -5.33
CA GLY A 131 9.54 -12.19 -6.59
C GLY A 131 9.40 -13.09 -7.83
N VAL A 132 9.22 -14.40 -7.65
CA VAL A 132 9.03 -15.32 -8.77
C VAL A 132 7.69 -15.07 -9.46
N PRO A 133 7.65 -14.91 -10.81
CA PRO A 133 6.40 -14.63 -11.55
C PRO A 133 5.33 -15.71 -11.39
N LEU A 134 4.07 -15.29 -11.25
CA LEU A 134 2.89 -16.15 -11.09
C LEU A 134 2.06 -16.30 -12.39
N GLY A 135 2.64 -15.99 -13.55
CA GLY A 135 1.93 -16.12 -14.83
C GLY A 135 1.29 -14.83 -15.37
N GLY A 136 1.70 -13.67 -14.82
CA GLY A 136 1.35 -12.35 -15.37
C GLY A 136 -0.02 -11.80 -14.97
N LYS A 137 -0.75 -12.47 -14.06
CA LYS A 137 -2.00 -11.96 -13.49
C LYS A 137 -1.82 -11.72 -12.00
N HIS A 138 -2.21 -10.53 -11.56
CA HIS A 138 -2.18 -10.17 -10.15
C HIS A 138 -3.08 -11.08 -9.31
N GLN A 139 -2.58 -11.51 -8.17
CA GLN A 139 -3.26 -12.37 -7.22
C GLN A 139 -3.28 -11.74 -5.83
N VAL A 140 -4.32 -12.02 -5.07
CA VAL A 140 -4.50 -11.45 -3.72
C VAL A 140 -3.91 -12.39 -2.67
N PHE A 141 -3.08 -11.81 -1.79
CA PHE A 141 -2.46 -12.48 -0.66
C PHE A 141 -2.73 -11.72 0.63
N ARG A 142 -2.74 -12.44 1.76
CA ARG A 142 -2.75 -11.82 3.09
C ARG A 142 -1.62 -12.35 3.95
N ALA A 143 -1.20 -11.54 4.91
CA ALA A 143 -0.26 -11.95 5.95
C ALA A 143 -0.52 -11.19 7.26
N THR A 144 0.06 -11.68 8.35
CA THR A 144 0.29 -10.89 9.56
C THR A 144 1.75 -10.46 9.55
N VAL A 145 1.98 -9.14 9.64
CA VAL A 145 3.30 -8.55 9.60
C VAL A 145 3.62 -8.01 10.99
N ASP A 146 4.55 -8.67 11.69
CA ASP A 146 5.08 -8.12 12.93
C ASP A 146 6.01 -6.96 12.57
N GLN A 147 5.64 -5.76 13.01
CA GLN A 147 6.34 -4.53 12.67
C GLN A 147 7.61 -4.31 13.49
N GLN A 148 7.77 -5.05 14.59
CA GLN A 148 8.94 -5.00 15.46
C GLN A 148 9.97 -6.08 15.13
N ASP A 149 9.58 -7.10 14.37
CA ASP A 149 10.48 -8.19 13.95
C ASP A 149 10.92 -8.00 12.49
N ASP A 150 12.05 -7.34 12.30
CA ASP A 150 12.67 -7.15 10.97
C ASP A 150 13.35 -8.43 10.45
N THR A 151 13.45 -9.49 11.26
CA THR A 151 14.18 -10.73 10.94
C THR A 151 13.29 -11.88 10.56
N GLY A 152 12.00 -11.82 10.92
CA GLY A 152 11.01 -12.86 10.63
C GLY A 152 10.61 -12.91 9.16
N SER A 153 10.56 -14.11 8.58
CA SER A 153 9.95 -14.32 7.27
C SER A 153 8.45 -14.13 7.34
N ILE A 154 7.90 -13.29 6.47
CA ILE A 154 6.45 -13.08 6.35
C ILE A 154 5.85 -14.27 5.60
N VAL A 155 4.87 -14.94 6.23
CA VAL A 155 4.15 -16.05 5.62
C VAL A 155 2.91 -15.54 4.91
N TRP A 156 2.93 -15.57 3.59
CA TRP A 156 1.83 -15.12 2.75
C TRP A 156 0.84 -16.24 2.46
N GLN A 157 -0.44 -15.99 2.67
CA GLN A 157 -1.55 -16.86 2.29
C GLN A 157 -2.26 -16.30 1.08
N ARG A 158 -2.26 -17.04 -0.02
CA ARG A 158 -3.04 -16.67 -1.22
C ARG A 158 -4.54 -16.82 -0.96
N LEU A 159 -5.33 -15.83 -1.36
CA LEU A 159 -6.79 -15.78 -1.23
C LEU A 159 -7.51 -15.99 -2.55
N SER A 160 -7.01 -15.39 -3.63
CA SER A 160 -7.59 -15.55 -4.98
C SER A 160 -7.30 -16.94 -5.56
N LYS A 161 -8.22 -17.45 -6.39
CA LYS A 161 -8.15 -18.82 -6.93
C LYS A 161 -8.04 -18.88 -8.45
N ASP A 162 -8.43 -17.82 -9.16
CA ASP A 162 -8.42 -17.79 -10.62
C ASP A 162 -7.11 -17.19 -11.14
N ASP A 163 -6.30 -18.01 -11.80
CA ASP A 163 -5.03 -17.62 -12.39
C ASP A 163 -5.17 -16.89 -13.74
N ASN A 164 -6.36 -16.94 -14.37
CA ASN A 164 -6.60 -16.33 -15.68
C ASN A 164 -7.10 -14.89 -15.61
N GLN A 165 -7.40 -14.41 -14.40
CA GLN A 165 -7.95 -13.08 -14.15
C GLN A 165 -7.05 -12.27 -13.22
N HIS A 166 -7.05 -10.96 -13.43
CA HIS A 166 -6.49 -10.05 -12.43
C HIS A 166 -7.35 -10.04 -11.17
N ASN A 167 -6.71 -10.05 -10.02
CA ASN A 167 -7.31 -9.88 -8.70
C ASN A 167 -6.60 -8.69 -8.05
N ILE A 168 -7.21 -7.51 -8.10
CA ILE A 168 -6.57 -6.23 -7.80
C ILE A 168 -7.37 -5.38 -6.82
N ARG A 169 -6.74 -4.35 -6.27
CA ARG A 169 -7.34 -3.36 -5.36
C ARG A 169 -8.02 -4.00 -4.15
N PRO A 170 -7.29 -4.79 -3.34
CA PRO A 170 -7.86 -5.37 -2.14
C PRO A 170 -8.28 -4.28 -1.15
N MET A 171 -9.38 -4.54 -0.43
CA MET A 171 -9.88 -3.71 0.66
C MET A 171 -10.31 -4.60 1.82
N VAL A 172 -10.09 -4.16 3.05
CA VAL A 172 -10.63 -4.80 4.25
C VAL A 172 -11.78 -3.96 4.78
N VAL A 173 -12.95 -4.57 4.84
CA VAL A 173 -14.16 -3.96 5.39
C VAL A 173 -14.49 -4.64 6.70
N ARG A 174 -14.50 -3.86 7.79
CA ARG A 174 -14.86 -4.33 9.13
C ARG A 174 -16.31 -3.99 9.44
N GLY A 175 -17.03 -4.98 9.90
CA GLY A 175 -18.36 -4.83 10.45
C GLY A 175 -18.42 -5.39 11.87
N ASP A 176 -19.55 -5.17 12.56
CA ASP A 176 -19.73 -5.58 13.97
C ASP A 176 -19.67 -7.09 14.17
N LYS A 177 -20.17 -7.85 13.20
CA LYS A 177 -20.26 -9.33 13.30
C LYS A 177 -19.45 -10.06 12.25
N HIS A 178 -19.18 -9.44 11.13
CA HIS A 178 -18.49 -10.04 10.00
C HIS A 178 -17.49 -9.04 9.41
N SER A 179 -16.36 -9.56 8.99
CA SER A 179 -15.38 -8.81 8.25
C SER A 179 -15.19 -9.43 6.87
N VAL A 180 -14.90 -8.62 5.88
CA VAL A 180 -14.77 -9.05 4.49
C VAL A 180 -13.49 -8.48 3.91
N ILE A 181 -12.69 -9.33 3.25
CA ILE A 181 -11.68 -8.89 2.32
C ILE A 181 -12.34 -8.88 0.93
N MET A 182 -12.39 -7.73 0.29
CA MET A 182 -12.94 -7.54 -1.05
C MET A 182 -11.84 -7.15 -2.03
N TRP A 183 -12.00 -7.53 -3.30
CA TRP A 183 -11.11 -7.10 -4.38
C TRP A 183 -11.86 -7.05 -5.70
N LEU A 184 -11.25 -6.47 -6.73
CA LEU A 184 -11.76 -6.50 -8.10
C LEU A 184 -11.14 -7.68 -8.83
N GLN A 185 -11.97 -8.49 -9.50
CA GLN A 185 -11.55 -9.67 -10.26
C GLN A 185 -12.04 -9.55 -11.71
N GLY A 186 -11.15 -9.80 -12.68
CA GLY A 186 -11.53 -9.80 -14.09
C GLY A 186 -10.40 -9.37 -15.03
N GLN A 187 -10.78 -8.77 -16.15
CA GLN A 187 -9.83 -8.24 -17.13
C GLN A 187 -9.56 -6.75 -16.85
N TYR A 188 -8.30 -6.40 -16.86
CA TYR A 188 -7.86 -5.01 -16.68
C TYR A 188 -6.79 -4.69 -17.72
N ASN A 189 -7.17 -3.95 -18.76
CA ASN A 189 -6.28 -3.52 -19.83
C ASN A 189 -5.75 -2.11 -19.60
N THR A 190 -6.63 -1.20 -19.17
CA THR A 190 -6.31 0.16 -18.77
C THR A 190 -7.36 0.66 -17.76
N TYR A 191 -7.18 1.85 -17.18
CA TYR A 191 -8.18 2.45 -16.28
C TYR A 191 -9.48 2.88 -16.99
N THR A 192 -9.54 2.83 -18.32
CA THR A 192 -10.74 3.11 -19.14
C THR A 192 -11.22 1.90 -19.94
N ASP A 193 -10.49 0.76 -19.86
CA ASP A 193 -10.80 -0.48 -20.56
C ASP A 193 -10.63 -1.65 -19.60
N TYR A 194 -11.70 -2.03 -18.94
CA TYR A 194 -11.74 -3.11 -17.96
C TYR A 194 -13.12 -3.76 -17.90
N ASP A 195 -13.15 -5.02 -17.46
CA ASP A 195 -14.34 -5.80 -17.13
C ASP A 195 -14.07 -6.50 -15.80
N LEU A 196 -14.59 -5.95 -14.70
CA LEU A 196 -14.24 -6.33 -13.34
C LEU A 196 -15.47 -6.54 -12.47
N ASP A 197 -15.50 -7.66 -11.79
CA ASP A 197 -16.44 -7.97 -10.71
C ASP A 197 -15.86 -7.60 -9.34
N ALA A 198 -16.71 -7.17 -8.43
CA ALA A 198 -16.36 -7.06 -7.02
C ALA A 198 -16.62 -8.40 -6.33
N VAL A 199 -15.58 -9.03 -5.84
CA VAL A 199 -15.65 -10.32 -5.13
C VAL A 199 -15.18 -10.16 -3.69
N GLY A 200 -15.56 -11.08 -2.81
CA GLY A 200 -15.23 -10.97 -1.39
C GLY A 200 -15.15 -12.30 -0.68
N LEU A 201 -14.35 -12.31 0.39
CA LEU A 201 -14.18 -13.43 1.31
C LEU A 201 -14.46 -12.95 2.74
N SER A 202 -15.49 -13.51 3.38
CA SER A 202 -15.77 -13.24 4.80
C SER A 202 -14.83 -14.03 5.72
N PHE A 203 -14.49 -13.47 6.87
CA PHE A 203 -13.60 -14.06 7.89
C PHE A 203 -13.94 -13.56 9.30
#